data_b79b89570ea608647ddb7f679e2c2551
#
_entry.id   b79b89570ea608647ddb7f679e2c2551
#
_cell.length_a   1.000
_cell.length_b   1.000
_cell.length_c   1.000
_cell.angle_alpha   90.00
_cell.angle_beta   90.00
_cell.angle_gamma   90.00
#
_symmetry.space_group_name_H-M   'P 1'
#
loop_
_entity.id
_entity.type
_entity.pdbx_description
1 polymer ?
#
loop_
_entity_poly.entity_id
_entity_poly.type
_entity_poly.pdbx_seq_one_letter_code
_entity_poly.pdbx_strand_id
1 'polypeptide(L)'
;MSRMAKQRAFVVGNDIRVKTKKLNGTDLDFWVQDNTKKMRDTVFNVQSSLKELNDFSIPTVVFLKKSRLPGFDGYDYKQDILFVSDALHSEIEFAKVLSDNYFAAQNIKDTMVHELTHKKHWDSAKAFYKANKERYNSVEQAMSELNSPLVSYVKEQLKHDYNYLYSISDNAAIAFYNNNINELVAEVGVLGDKVTDTNLLNKVKEVLSWK
;
A
#
# COMPACT_ATOMS: atom_id res chain seq x y z
N MET A 1 13.41 -6.12 -24.64
CA MET A 1 12.97 -5.43 -23.43
C MET A 1 12.28 -4.14 -23.79
N SER A 2 11.06 -3.89 -23.29
CA SER A 2 10.35 -2.64 -23.51
C SER A 2 11.07 -1.45 -22.84
N ARG A 3 10.76 -0.21 -23.28
CA ARG A 3 11.33 1.01 -22.68
C ARG A 3 11.03 1.09 -21.18
N MET A 4 9.83 0.67 -20.76
CA MET A 4 9.44 0.60 -19.35
C MET A 4 10.24 -0.44 -18.57
N ALA A 5 10.51 -1.62 -19.14
CA ALA A 5 11.34 -2.64 -18.50
C ALA A 5 12.78 -2.16 -18.28
N LYS A 6 13.35 -1.38 -19.21
CA LYS A 6 14.67 -0.77 -19.04
C LYS A 6 14.72 0.29 -17.95
N GLN A 7 13.68 1.13 -17.82
CA GLN A 7 13.59 2.12 -16.74
C GLN A 7 13.44 1.46 -15.38
N ARG A 8 12.63 0.42 -15.27
CA ARG A 8 12.44 -0.34 -14.04
C ARG A 8 13.72 -1.11 -13.63
N ALA A 9 14.43 -1.70 -14.59
CA ALA A 9 15.72 -2.36 -14.35
C ALA A 9 16.79 -1.38 -13.81
N PHE A 10 16.76 -0.11 -14.22
CA PHE A 10 17.66 0.93 -13.69
C PHE A 10 17.40 1.21 -12.18
N VAL A 11 16.13 1.24 -11.77
CA VAL A 11 15.75 1.51 -10.36
C VAL A 11 16.11 0.36 -9.45
N VAL A 12 16.00 -0.89 -9.91
CA VAL A 12 16.16 -2.11 -9.08
C VAL A 12 17.48 -2.84 -9.30
N GLY A 13 18.30 -2.45 -10.27
CA GLY A 13 19.59 -3.06 -10.60
C GLY A 13 19.51 -4.19 -11.63
N ASN A 14 20.69 -4.57 -12.18
CA ASN A 14 20.78 -5.51 -13.30
C ASN A 14 20.55 -6.99 -12.93
N ASP A 15 20.37 -7.30 -11.65
CA ASP A 15 20.34 -8.69 -11.14
C ASP A 15 18.94 -9.30 -11.13
N ILE A 16 17.95 -8.57 -11.64
CA ILE A 16 16.54 -8.94 -11.52
C ILE A 16 16.09 -9.84 -12.65
N ARG A 17 15.46 -10.95 -12.27
CA ARG A 17 14.81 -11.88 -13.20
C ARG A 17 13.31 -11.58 -13.24
N VAL A 18 12.79 -11.30 -14.43
CA VAL A 18 11.36 -11.14 -14.65
C VAL A 18 10.71 -12.51 -14.81
N LYS A 19 9.65 -12.75 -14.07
CA LYS A 19 8.77 -13.91 -14.22
C LYS A 19 7.34 -13.40 -14.39
N THR A 20 6.76 -13.60 -15.56
CA THR A 20 5.33 -13.35 -15.77
C THR A 20 4.54 -14.53 -15.20
N LYS A 21 3.57 -14.24 -14.37
CA LYS A 21 2.65 -15.23 -13.80
C LYS A 21 1.21 -14.79 -14.01
N LYS A 22 0.32 -15.76 -14.25
CA LYS A 22 -1.12 -15.50 -14.24
C LYS A 22 -1.66 -15.45 -12.82
N LEU A 23 -2.31 -14.34 -12.51
CA LEU A 23 -3.03 -14.13 -11.28
C LEU A 23 -4.45 -13.69 -11.62
N ASN A 24 -5.45 -14.48 -11.21
CA ASN A 24 -6.88 -14.19 -11.49
C ASN A 24 -7.17 -13.87 -12.97
N GLY A 25 -6.51 -14.58 -13.90
CA GLY A 25 -6.67 -14.40 -15.34
C GLY A 25 -5.82 -13.27 -15.95
N THR A 26 -5.16 -12.44 -15.14
CA THR A 26 -4.30 -11.35 -15.59
C THR A 26 -2.83 -11.75 -15.53
N ASP A 27 -2.07 -11.42 -16.58
CA ASP A 27 -0.64 -11.60 -16.59
C ASP A 27 0.04 -10.52 -15.73
N LEU A 28 0.72 -10.93 -14.66
CA LEU A 28 1.47 -10.06 -13.78
C LEU A 28 2.96 -10.30 -13.88
N ASP A 29 3.72 -9.21 -13.92
CA ASP A 29 5.17 -9.27 -13.90
C ASP A 29 5.68 -9.27 -12.45
N PHE A 30 6.29 -10.38 -12.05
CA PHE A 30 7.07 -10.50 -10.83
C PHE A 30 8.56 -10.37 -11.15
N TRP A 31 9.19 -9.39 -10.55
CA TRP A 31 10.61 -9.11 -10.73
C TRP A 31 11.34 -9.55 -9.46
N VAL A 32 12.25 -10.52 -9.60
CA VAL A 32 12.88 -11.19 -8.46
C VAL A 32 14.38 -10.99 -8.50
N GLN A 33 14.94 -10.45 -7.43
CA GLN A 33 16.38 -10.12 -7.35
C GLN A 33 17.29 -11.35 -7.33
N ASP A 34 16.89 -12.42 -6.62
CA ASP A 34 17.66 -13.66 -6.58
C ASP A 34 16.76 -14.90 -6.50
N ASN A 35 17.37 -16.10 -6.35
CA ASN A 35 16.66 -17.37 -6.29
C ASN A 35 16.97 -18.16 -5.01
N THR A 36 17.28 -17.48 -3.91
CA THR A 36 17.44 -18.14 -2.60
C THR A 36 16.14 -18.79 -2.15
N LYS A 37 16.21 -19.73 -1.22
CA LYS A 37 15.03 -20.36 -0.61
C LYS A 37 14.13 -19.27 -0.01
N LYS A 38 14.73 -18.36 0.78
CA LYS A 38 14.05 -17.24 1.42
C LYS A 38 13.26 -16.39 0.41
N MET A 39 13.85 -16.04 -0.72
CA MET A 39 13.20 -15.29 -1.78
C MET A 39 12.06 -16.09 -2.45
N ARG A 40 12.24 -17.40 -2.67
CA ARG A 40 11.16 -18.24 -3.22
C ARG A 40 9.96 -18.33 -2.28
N ASP A 41 10.22 -18.49 -0.98
CA ASP A 41 9.19 -18.55 0.05
C ASP A 41 8.43 -17.21 0.11
N THR A 42 9.14 -16.06 0.04
CA THR A 42 8.52 -14.72 -0.05
C THR A 42 7.60 -14.60 -1.27
N VAL A 43 8.10 -14.98 -2.46
CA VAL A 43 7.29 -14.93 -3.69
C VAL A 43 6.05 -15.80 -3.57
N PHE A 44 6.16 -16.98 -2.97
CA PHE A 44 5.04 -17.89 -2.75
C PHE A 44 3.98 -17.27 -1.80
N ASN A 45 4.40 -16.76 -0.64
CA ASN A 45 3.54 -16.17 0.36
C ASN A 45 2.78 -14.96 -0.21
N VAL A 46 3.50 -14.02 -0.83
CA VAL A 46 2.91 -12.82 -1.43
C VAL A 46 1.98 -13.18 -2.58
N GLN A 47 2.37 -14.10 -3.46
CA GLN A 47 1.50 -14.55 -4.55
C GLN A 47 0.21 -15.20 -4.02
N SER A 48 0.29 -15.97 -2.94
CA SER A 48 -0.88 -16.60 -2.32
C SER A 48 -1.81 -15.55 -1.76
N SER A 49 -1.28 -14.54 -1.05
CA SER A 49 -2.05 -13.41 -0.52
C SER A 49 -2.74 -12.61 -1.64
N LEU A 50 -1.98 -12.25 -2.70
CA LEU A 50 -2.51 -11.45 -3.80
C LEU A 50 -3.63 -12.16 -4.59
N LYS A 51 -3.62 -13.50 -4.65
CA LYS A 51 -4.69 -14.29 -5.31
C LYS A 51 -6.06 -14.11 -4.68
N GLU A 52 -6.10 -13.78 -3.39
CA GLU A 52 -7.33 -13.59 -2.63
C GLU A 52 -7.87 -12.15 -2.72
N LEU A 53 -7.09 -11.22 -3.28
CA LEU A 53 -7.38 -9.79 -3.33
C LEU A 53 -7.95 -9.37 -4.70
N ASN A 54 -9.13 -9.92 -5.04
CA ASN A 54 -9.75 -9.72 -6.36
C ASN A 54 -10.24 -8.29 -6.62
N ASP A 55 -10.48 -7.51 -5.55
CA ASP A 55 -11.02 -6.14 -5.65
C ASP A 55 -9.93 -5.08 -5.87
N PHE A 56 -8.68 -5.52 -5.94
CA PHE A 56 -7.53 -4.65 -6.14
C PHE A 56 -6.90 -4.81 -7.53
N SER A 57 -6.55 -3.70 -8.14
CA SER A 57 -5.64 -3.67 -9.29
C SER A 57 -4.21 -3.88 -8.79
N ILE A 58 -3.58 -4.97 -9.18
CA ILE A 58 -2.24 -5.33 -8.72
C ILE A 58 -1.19 -4.72 -9.66
N PRO A 59 -0.23 -3.93 -9.13
CA PRO A 59 0.85 -3.35 -9.93
C PRO A 59 1.94 -4.38 -10.26
N THR A 60 2.99 -3.96 -10.96
CA THR A 60 4.22 -4.76 -11.03
C THR A 60 4.77 -4.98 -9.63
N VAL A 61 5.11 -6.23 -9.29
CA VAL A 61 5.68 -6.57 -7.98
C VAL A 61 7.18 -6.84 -8.12
N VAL A 62 7.98 -6.16 -7.28
CA VAL A 62 9.44 -6.28 -7.28
C VAL A 62 9.92 -6.81 -5.94
N PHE A 63 10.54 -7.98 -5.97
CA PHE A 63 11.06 -8.66 -4.78
C PHE A 63 12.53 -8.35 -4.58
N LEU A 64 12.87 -7.79 -3.42
CA LEU A 64 14.21 -7.35 -3.06
C LEU A 64 14.70 -8.05 -1.79
N LYS A 65 16.01 -8.13 -1.61
CA LYS A 65 16.59 -8.50 -0.32
C LYS A 65 16.31 -7.41 0.73
N LYS A 66 16.15 -7.80 1.98
CA LYS A 66 16.01 -6.87 3.12
C LYS A 66 17.16 -5.85 3.20
N SER A 67 18.35 -6.21 2.72
CA SER A 67 19.49 -5.29 2.64
C SER A 67 19.31 -4.14 1.65
N ARG A 68 18.38 -4.26 0.68
CA ARG A 68 18.03 -3.23 -0.31
C ARG A 68 16.70 -2.53 -0.03
N LEU A 69 15.80 -3.22 0.65
CA LEU A 69 14.54 -2.67 1.15
C LEU A 69 14.49 -2.94 2.65
N PRO A 70 14.96 -2.01 3.50
CA PRO A 70 15.03 -2.22 4.96
C PRO A 70 13.68 -2.46 5.63
N GLY A 71 12.58 -1.93 5.06
CA GLY A 71 11.21 -2.23 5.45
C GLY A 71 10.75 -3.62 5.02
N PHE A 72 9.44 -3.86 5.08
CA PHE A 72 8.81 -5.09 4.63
C PHE A 72 8.37 -4.98 3.18
N ASP A 73 7.79 -3.86 2.83
CA ASP A 73 7.24 -3.54 1.52
C ASP A 73 7.07 -2.02 1.35
N GLY A 74 6.51 -1.60 0.22
CA GLY A 74 6.18 -0.22 -0.07
C GLY A 74 5.68 -0.05 -1.49
N TYR A 75 4.66 0.78 -1.69
CA TYR A 75 4.13 1.11 -3.00
C TYR A 75 4.69 2.45 -3.52
N ASP A 76 5.32 2.41 -4.69
CA ASP A 76 5.75 3.61 -5.44
C ASP A 76 4.68 4.01 -6.47
N TYR A 77 3.93 5.06 -6.17
CA TYR A 77 2.85 5.56 -7.03
C TYR A 77 3.34 6.18 -8.35
N LYS A 78 4.60 6.65 -8.41
CA LYS A 78 5.18 7.26 -9.62
C LYS A 78 5.52 6.20 -10.66
N GLN A 79 5.97 5.04 -10.19
CA GLN A 79 6.39 3.94 -11.04
C GLN A 79 5.32 2.85 -11.17
N ASP A 80 4.26 2.90 -10.35
CA ASP A 80 3.26 1.85 -10.19
C ASP A 80 3.92 0.49 -9.89
N ILE A 81 4.74 0.48 -8.83
CA ILE A 81 5.49 -0.70 -8.38
C ILE A 81 5.20 -0.96 -6.91
N LEU A 82 4.90 -2.20 -6.60
CA LEU A 82 4.91 -2.74 -5.24
C LEU A 82 6.27 -3.40 -4.99
N PHE A 83 7.07 -2.82 -4.12
CA PHE A 83 8.31 -3.40 -3.63
C PHE A 83 8.03 -4.32 -2.43
N VAL A 84 8.64 -5.48 -2.41
CA VAL A 84 8.49 -6.47 -1.35
C VAL A 84 9.85 -6.97 -0.90
N SER A 85 10.10 -6.95 0.39
CA SER A 85 11.31 -7.46 1.01
C SER A 85 11.24 -8.98 1.25
N ASP A 86 12.39 -9.67 1.14
CA ASP A 86 12.51 -11.07 1.53
C ASP A 86 12.36 -11.31 3.06
N ALA A 87 12.05 -10.24 3.81
CA ALA A 87 11.60 -10.35 5.20
C ALA A 87 10.24 -11.06 5.33
N LEU A 88 9.40 -11.04 4.27
CA LEU A 88 8.09 -11.72 4.23
C LEU A 88 8.17 -13.22 3.88
N HIS A 89 9.33 -13.87 4.09
CA HIS A 89 9.52 -15.29 3.77
C HIS A 89 8.83 -16.25 4.74
N SER A 90 8.49 -15.81 5.93
CA SER A 90 7.87 -16.62 6.98
C SER A 90 6.75 -15.87 7.67
N GLU A 91 5.53 -16.38 7.57
CA GLU A 91 4.34 -15.83 8.27
C GLU A 91 4.55 -15.80 9.79
N ILE A 92 5.15 -16.85 10.34
CA ILE A 92 5.37 -16.96 11.79
C ILE A 92 6.36 -15.91 12.29
N GLU A 93 7.45 -15.68 11.56
CA GLU A 93 8.43 -14.66 11.93
C GLU A 93 7.88 -13.26 11.74
N PHE A 94 7.11 -13.05 10.67
CA PHE A 94 6.50 -11.77 10.37
C PHE A 94 5.41 -11.40 11.40
N ALA A 95 4.54 -12.34 11.77
CA ALA A 95 3.52 -12.11 12.79
C ALA A 95 4.11 -11.68 14.15
N LYS A 96 5.30 -12.17 14.51
CA LYS A 96 6.00 -11.73 15.73
C LYS A 96 6.41 -10.27 15.68
N VAL A 97 6.74 -9.75 14.51
CA VAL A 97 7.12 -8.34 14.33
C VAL A 97 5.89 -7.43 14.41
N LEU A 98 4.71 -7.94 14.02
CA LEU A 98 3.45 -7.19 14.04
C LEU A 98 2.70 -7.28 15.38
N SER A 99 3.23 -8.01 16.36
CA SER A 99 2.53 -8.32 17.62
C SER A 99 2.32 -7.13 18.57
N ASP A 100 2.91 -5.98 18.29
CA ASP A 100 2.85 -4.78 19.14
C ASP A 100 1.69 -3.82 18.80
N ASN A 101 0.81 -4.19 17.85
CA ASN A 101 -0.29 -3.37 17.34
C ASN A 101 0.13 -2.02 16.72
N TYR A 102 1.40 -1.86 16.39
CA TYR A 102 1.87 -0.66 15.70
C TYR A 102 1.16 -0.47 14.36
N PHE A 103 0.91 -1.57 13.63
CA PHE A 103 0.13 -1.60 12.38
C PHE A 103 -1.21 -2.30 12.57
N ALA A 104 -2.22 -1.92 11.79
CA ALA A 104 -3.47 -2.68 11.68
C ALA A 104 -3.26 -4.05 11.02
N ALA A 105 -2.27 -4.18 10.14
CA ALA A 105 -1.87 -5.43 9.51
C ALA A 105 -1.35 -6.43 10.54
N GLN A 106 -1.83 -7.69 10.47
CA GLN A 106 -1.45 -8.76 11.40
C GLN A 106 -0.77 -9.95 10.71
N ASN A 107 -0.71 -9.94 9.38
CA ASN A 107 -0.17 -11.02 8.54
C ASN A 107 0.26 -10.48 7.18
N ILE A 108 0.88 -11.32 6.35
CA ILE A 108 1.35 -10.91 5.00
C ILE A 108 0.21 -10.45 4.10
N LYS A 109 -0.97 -11.07 4.18
CA LYS A 109 -2.12 -10.66 3.39
C LYS A 109 -2.59 -9.26 3.77
N ASP A 110 -2.70 -8.96 5.05
CA ASP A 110 -3.10 -7.64 5.53
C ASP A 110 -2.09 -6.56 5.09
N THR A 111 -0.80 -6.89 5.09
CA THR A 111 0.25 -6.01 4.58
C THR A 111 0.09 -5.75 3.08
N MET A 112 -0.28 -6.76 2.29
CA MET A 112 -0.61 -6.55 0.87
C MET A 112 -1.86 -5.69 0.71
N VAL A 113 -2.88 -5.83 1.58
CA VAL A 113 -4.06 -4.94 1.58
C VAL A 113 -3.64 -3.50 1.86
N HIS A 114 -2.74 -3.27 2.83
CA HIS A 114 -2.19 -1.95 3.14
C HIS A 114 -1.59 -1.28 1.91
N GLU A 115 -0.65 -1.95 1.25
CA GLU A 115 0.06 -1.40 0.08
C GLU A 115 -0.87 -1.21 -1.14
N LEU A 116 -1.79 -2.16 -1.37
CA LEU A 116 -2.77 -2.03 -2.45
C LEU A 116 -3.82 -0.95 -2.15
N THR A 117 -4.07 -0.63 -0.89
CA THR A 117 -4.88 0.52 -0.51
C THR A 117 -4.17 1.82 -0.83
N HIS A 118 -2.85 1.93 -0.60
CA HIS A 118 -2.06 3.06 -1.11
C HIS A 118 -2.19 3.20 -2.63
N LYS A 119 -2.06 2.10 -3.38
CA LYS A 119 -2.25 2.13 -4.83
C LYS A 119 -3.64 2.67 -5.20
N LYS A 120 -4.70 2.12 -4.62
CA LYS A 120 -6.09 2.53 -4.88
C LYS A 120 -6.31 4.00 -4.57
N HIS A 121 -5.73 4.50 -3.49
CA HIS A 121 -5.77 5.90 -3.09
C HIS A 121 -5.08 6.81 -4.12
N TRP A 122 -3.88 6.44 -4.57
CA TRP A 122 -3.18 7.18 -5.62
C TRP A 122 -3.86 7.10 -6.97
N ASP A 123 -4.49 5.98 -7.31
CA ASP A 123 -5.27 5.85 -8.55
C ASP A 123 -6.49 6.78 -8.53
N SER A 124 -7.19 6.89 -7.38
CA SER A 124 -8.25 7.87 -7.16
C SER A 124 -7.76 9.31 -7.28
N ALA A 125 -6.61 9.64 -6.68
CA ALA A 125 -6.01 10.97 -6.78
C ALA A 125 -5.60 11.32 -8.23
N LYS A 126 -5.07 10.36 -8.97
CA LYS A 126 -4.74 10.54 -10.40
C LYS A 126 -5.99 10.77 -11.25
N ALA A 127 -7.09 10.06 -10.97
CA ALA A 127 -8.37 10.26 -11.64
C ALA A 127 -8.96 11.64 -11.30
N PHE A 128 -8.93 12.03 -10.02
CA PHE A 128 -9.38 13.35 -9.56
C PHE A 128 -8.56 14.48 -10.18
N TYR A 129 -7.23 14.36 -10.23
CA TYR A 129 -6.35 15.30 -10.92
C TYR A 129 -6.69 15.42 -12.40
N LYS A 130 -6.89 14.29 -13.09
CA LYS A 130 -7.22 14.27 -14.52
C LYS A 130 -8.54 14.98 -14.81
N ALA A 131 -9.54 14.81 -13.96
CA ALA A 131 -10.85 15.46 -14.08
C ALA A 131 -10.81 16.97 -13.75
N ASN A 132 -9.79 17.44 -13.00
CA ASN A 132 -9.69 18.81 -12.51
C ASN A 132 -8.34 19.46 -12.85
N LYS A 133 -7.78 19.15 -14.02
CA LYS A 133 -6.41 19.52 -14.45
C LYS A 133 -6.14 21.03 -14.43
N GLU A 134 -7.20 21.83 -14.67
CA GLU A 134 -7.11 23.30 -14.68
C GLU A 134 -6.94 23.89 -13.26
N ARG A 135 -7.25 23.11 -12.22
CA ARG A 135 -7.26 23.57 -10.82
C ARG A 135 -6.02 23.21 -10.04
N TYR A 136 -5.30 22.17 -10.47
CA TYR A 136 -4.18 21.61 -9.70
C TYR A 136 -2.91 21.53 -10.56
N ASN A 137 -1.78 21.81 -9.94
CA ASN A 137 -0.47 21.75 -10.62
C ASN A 137 0.15 20.34 -10.59
N SER A 138 -0.32 19.47 -9.69
CA SER A 138 0.20 18.11 -9.55
C SER A 138 -0.84 17.15 -8.95
N VAL A 139 -0.57 15.85 -9.07
CA VAL A 139 -1.39 14.79 -8.45
C VAL A 139 -1.36 14.91 -6.93
N GLU A 140 -0.23 15.29 -6.34
CA GLU A 140 -0.07 15.46 -4.90
C GLU A 140 -0.96 16.59 -4.36
N GLN A 141 -1.04 17.70 -5.10
CA GLN A 141 -1.95 18.80 -4.75
C GLN A 141 -3.41 18.36 -4.85
N ALA A 142 -3.77 17.66 -5.92
CA ALA A 142 -5.12 17.12 -6.10
C ALA A 142 -5.46 16.10 -5.00
N MET A 143 -4.52 15.25 -4.58
CA MET A 143 -4.68 14.31 -3.49
C MET A 143 -4.93 15.03 -2.15
N SER A 144 -4.21 16.11 -1.88
CA SER A 144 -4.43 16.92 -0.67
C SER A 144 -5.87 17.46 -0.61
N GLU A 145 -6.39 17.94 -1.75
CA GLU A 145 -7.77 18.42 -1.83
C GLU A 145 -8.79 17.28 -1.71
N LEU A 146 -8.56 16.16 -2.39
CA LEU A 146 -9.40 14.95 -2.29
C LEU A 146 -9.52 14.48 -0.83
N ASN A 147 -8.44 14.58 -0.06
CA ASN A 147 -8.37 14.18 1.34
C ASN A 147 -8.93 15.23 2.32
N SER A 148 -9.18 16.47 1.88
CA SER A 148 -9.55 17.58 2.77
C SER A 148 -10.78 17.27 3.65
N PRO A 149 -11.88 16.65 3.15
CA PRO A 149 -13.02 16.29 3.99
C PRO A 149 -12.68 15.25 5.06
N LEU A 150 -11.82 14.27 4.73
CA LEU A 150 -11.36 13.25 5.67
C LEU A 150 -10.46 13.87 6.75
N VAL A 151 -9.50 14.73 6.36
CA VAL A 151 -8.62 15.44 7.29
C VAL A 151 -9.42 16.32 8.25
N SER A 152 -10.42 17.04 7.73
CA SER A 152 -11.28 17.91 8.55
C SER A 152 -12.08 17.10 9.57
N TYR A 153 -12.63 15.97 9.15
CA TYR A 153 -13.34 15.05 10.04
C TYR A 153 -12.44 14.54 11.16
N VAL A 154 -11.26 14.02 10.83
CA VAL A 154 -10.31 13.49 11.83
C VAL A 154 -9.88 14.58 12.81
N LYS A 155 -9.58 15.79 12.33
CA LYS A 155 -9.25 16.93 13.20
C LYS A 155 -10.37 17.27 14.18
N GLU A 156 -11.63 17.11 13.76
CA GLU A 156 -12.77 17.35 14.66
C GLU A 156 -12.85 16.26 15.73
N GLN A 157 -12.68 14.97 15.36
CA GLN A 157 -12.65 13.88 16.35
C GLN A 157 -11.54 14.07 17.38
N LEU A 158 -10.34 14.48 16.95
CA LEU A 158 -9.20 14.72 17.84
C LEU A 158 -9.39 15.85 18.84
N LYS A 159 -10.34 16.78 18.63
CA LYS A 159 -10.72 17.77 19.66
C LYS A 159 -11.48 17.15 20.83
N HIS A 160 -12.16 16.05 20.59
CA HIS A 160 -12.98 15.35 21.59
C HIS A 160 -12.23 14.19 22.22
N ASP A 161 -11.38 13.51 21.45
CA ASP A 161 -10.55 12.39 21.93
C ASP A 161 -9.17 12.45 21.26
N TYR A 162 -8.16 12.85 22.04
CA TYR A 162 -6.77 12.91 21.59
C TYR A 162 -6.23 11.53 21.12
N ASN A 163 -6.75 10.45 21.70
CA ASN A 163 -6.33 9.08 21.38
C ASN A 163 -7.12 8.46 20.23
N TYR A 164 -8.05 9.20 19.61
CA TYR A 164 -8.96 8.70 18.59
C TYR A 164 -8.29 7.82 17.53
N LEU A 165 -7.16 8.27 16.97
CA LEU A 165 -6.45 7.53 15.91
C LEU A 165 -5.71 6.29 16.40
N TYR A 166 -5.35 6.23 17.69
CA TYR A 166 -4.74 5.03 18.28
C TYR A 166 -5.72 3.85 18.36
N SER A 167 -7.02 4.11 18.26
CA SER A 167 -8.02 3.05 18.09
C SER A 167 -7.95 2.36 16.73
N ILE A 168 -7.28 2.97 15.74
CA ILE A 168 -6.99 2.40 14.42
C ILE A 168 -5.64 1.67 14.46
N SER A 169 -4.54 2.40 14.71
CA SER A 169 -3.19 1.88 14.92
C SER A 169 -2.25 3.00 15.36
N ASP A 170 -1.12 2.64 15.97
CA ASP A 170 -0.08 3.62 16.28
C ASP A 170 0.47 4.26 15.02
N ASN A 171 0.65 3.50 13.93
CA ASN A 171 1.11 4.01 12.64
C ASN A 171 0.16 5.09 12.09
N ALA A 172 -1.16 4.85 12.12
CA ALA A 172 -2.16 5.82 11.67
C ALA A 172 -2.07 7.13 12.46
N ALA A 173 -1.94 7.05 13.79
CA ALA A 173 -1.84 8.21 14.67
C ALA A 173 -0.54 9.01 14.39
N ILE A 174 0.61 8.34 14.43
CA ILE A 174 1.93 8.97 14.23
C ILE A 174 2.02 9.60 12.83
N ALA A 175 1.56 8.89 11.80
CA ALA A 175 1.59 9.39 10.44
C ALA A 175 0.70 10.62 10.26
N PHE A 176 -0.52 10.62 10.82
CA PHE A 176 -1.42 11.77 10.75
C PHE A 176 -0.82 13.01 11.41
N TYR A 177 -0.21 12.88 12.59
CA TYR A 177 0.48 13.99 13.27
C TYR A 177 1.69 14.52 12.47
N ASN A 178 2.27 13.67 11.61
CA ASN A 178 3.31 14.06 10.66
C ASN A 178 2.76 14.53 9.29
N ASN A 179 1.46 14.87 9.21
CA ASN A 179 0.75 15.31 7.99
C ASN A 179 0.73 14.25 6.87
N ASN A 180 0.85 12.98 7.19
CA ASN A 180 0.71 11.88 6.24
C ASN A 180 -0.63 11.14 6.44
N ILE A 181 -1.69 11.64 5.80
CA ILE A 181 -3.02 11.03 5.84
C ILE A 181 -3.07 9.68 5.09
N ASN A 182 -2.12 9.40 4.21
CA ASN A 182 -2.15 8.22 3.36
C ASN A 182 -2.04 6.92 4.19
N GLU A 183 -1.26 6.96 5.27
CA GLU A 183 -1.14 5.83 6.20
C GLU A 183 -2.47 5.55 6.90
N LEU A 184 -3.17 6.59 7.39
CA LEU A 184 -4.50 6.39 7.99
C LEU A 184 -5.46 5.72 7.00
N VAL A 185 -5.46 6.16 5.73
CA VAL A 185 -6.30 5.54 4.69
C VAL A 185 -5.94 4.07 4.49
N ALA A 186 -4.66 3.73 4.48
CA ALA A 186 -4.18 2.35 4.33
C ALA A 186 -4.54 1.48 5.53
N GLU A 187 -4.32 1.98 6.76
CA GLU A 187 -4.65 1.27 8.02
C GLU A 187 -6.17 1.01 8.13
N VAL A 188 -7.01 2.02 7.81
CA VAL A 188 -8.47 1.83 7.74
C VAL A 188 -8.84 0.83 6.64
N GLY A 189 -8.14 0.83 5.52
CA GLY A 189 -8.33 -0.16 4.44
C GLY A 189 -8.06 -1.59 4.89
N VAL A 190 -7.06 -1.80 5.74
CA VAL A 190 -6.74 -3.11 6.35
C VAL A 190 -7.85 -3.56 7.31
N LEU A 191 -8.32 -2.67 8.17
CA LEU A 191 -9.37 -2.98 9.14
C LEU A 191 -10.73 -3.22 8.46
N GLY A 192 -11.02 -2.49 7.38
CA GLY A 192 -12.30 -2.60 6.67
C GLY A 192 -13.50 -2.44 7.61
N ASP A 193 -14.42 -3.38 7.58
CA ASP A 193 -15.65 -3.31 8.38
C ASP A 193 -15.42 -3.52 9.90
N LYS A 194 -14.19 -3.76 10.35
CA LYS A 194 -13.81 -3.77 11.77
C LYS A 194 -13.68 -2.36 12.36
N VAL A 195 -13.60 -1.33 11.52
CA VAL A 195 -13.60 0.06 11.97
C VAL A 195 -14.94 0.40 12.60
N THR A 196 -14.93 0.74 13.90
CA THR A 196 -16.15 1.04 14.66
C THR A 196 -16.78 2.40 14.27
N ASP A 197 -15.96 3.35 13.86
CA ASP A 197 -16.44 4.63 13.36
C ASP A 197 -16.83 4.52 11.87
N THR A 198 -18.13 4.31 11.64
CA THR A 198 -18.70 4.19 10.30
C THR A 198 -18.55 5.46 9.46
N ASN A 199 -18.48 6.65 10.08
CA ASN A 199 -18.26 7.90 9.35
C ASN A 199 -16.83 8.00 8.84
N LEU A 200 -15.84 7.61 9.65
CA LEU A 200 -14.45 7.50 9.21
C LEU A 200 -14.34 6.52 8.03
N LEU A 201 -14.91 5.33 8.20
CA LEU A 201 -14.89 4.29 7.16
C LEU A 201 -15.51 4.80 5.85
N ASN A 202 -16.65 5.48 5.92
CA ASN A 202 -17.32 6.03 4.73
C ASN A 202 -16.46 7.10 4.06
N LYS A 203 -15.83 8.00 4.81
CA LYS A 203 -14.93 9.03 4.24
C LYS A 203 -13.70 8.41 3.59
N VAL A 204 -13.15 7.34 4.15
CA VAL A 204 -12.07 6.59 3.51
C VAL A 204 -12.57 5.90 2.23
N LYS A 205 -13.76 5.29 2.23
CA LYS A 205 -14.38 4.72 1.01
C LYS A 205 -14.59 5.79 -0.07
N GLU A 206 -15.00 7.01 0.30
CA GLU A 206 -15.16 8.12 -0.64
C GLU A 206 -13.84 8.49 -1.33
N VAL A 207 -12.74 8.68 -0.58
CA VAL A 207 -11.44 9.01 -1.18
C VAL A 207 -10.84 7.87 -1.99
N LEU A 208 -11.22 6.62 -1.72
CA LEU A 208 -10.76 5.43 -2.46
C LEU A 208 -11.60 5.12 -3.70
N SER A 209 -12.75 5.74 -3.89
CA SER A 209 -13.72 5.41 -4.95
C SER A 209 -13.82 6.42 -6.07
N TRP A 210 -13.05 7.51 -6.03
CA TRP A 210 -13.04 8.51 -7.08
C TRP A 210 -12.61 7.91 -8.42
N LYS A 211 -13.43 8.13 -9.49
CA LYS A 211 -13.22 7.58 -10.84
C LYS A 211 -13.29 8.69 -11.89
#